data_fd2e34520dc7c1c047ca0f4df536def0
#
_entry.id   fd2e34520dc7c1c047ca0f4df536def0
#
_cell.length_a   1.000
_cell.length_b   1.000
_cell.length_c   1.000
_cell.angle_alpha   90.00
_cell.angle_beta   90.00
_cell.angle_gamma   90.00
#
_symmetry.space_group_name_H-M   'P 1'
#
loop_
_entity.id
_entity.type
_entity.pdbx_description
1 polymer ?
#
loop_
_entity_poly.entity_id
_entity_poly.type
_entity_poly.pdbx_seq_one_letter_code
_entity_poly.pdbx_strand_id
1 'polypeptide(L)'
;MANKKEVAKAGTVIPPKSKVKQKQSDCYHDPERLLKTYRDVRFNLKLSMEHHRQDFEMEYGMSITEYLDDVYAAGIGFAGTKLEHHANGMKRTAEMLKLIDTAAHLIRENNSEGEMFYWILYYAYFSPQKLKNADEIVDRIQMHVPYLTRDTYYRYRKRAINTFASVLWGFTTKGEIDILDAFI
;
A
#
# COMPACT_ATOMS: atom_id res chain seq x y z
N MET A 1 44.01 -40.87 -44.53
CA MET A 1 42.55 -40.61 -44.46
C MET A 1 42.19 -40.47 -42.97
N ALA A 2 42.09 -39.29 -42.47
CA ALA A 2 41.81 -39.01 -41.05
C ALA A 2 40.54 -38.16 -40.97
N ASN A 3 39.50 -38.71 -40.36
CA ASN A 3 38.22 -38.06 -40.20
C ASN A 3 38.18 -37.32 -38.86
N LYS A 4 38.18 -35.99 -38.90
CA LYS A 4 38.10 -35.12 -37.76
C LYS A 4 36.61 -34.97 -37.37
N LYS A 5 36.21 -35.47 -36.21
CA LYS A 5 34.89 -35.25 -35.62
C LYS A 5 34.92 -33.89 -34.91
N GLU A 6 34.07 -33.01 -35.38
CA GLU A 6 33.80 -31.71 -34.81
C GLU A 6 32.80 -31.87 -33.63
N VAL A 7 33.23 -31.45 -32.42
CA VAL A 7 32.41 -31.50 -31.22
C VAL A 7 31.68 -30.15 -31.11
N ALA A 8 30.36 -30.17 -31.33
CA ALA A 8 29.51 -29.01 -31.14
C ALA A 8 29.40 -28.67 -29.64
N LYS A 9 29.83 -27.48 -29.23
CA LYS A 9 29.61 -26.92 -27.91
C LYS A 9 28.15 -26.52 -27.77
N ALA A 10 27.44 -27.18 -26.88
CA ALA A 10 26.11 -26.75 -26.42
C ALA A 10 26.23 -25.44 -25.63
N GLY A 11 25.78 -24.33 -26.19
CA GLY A 11 25.68 -23.04 -25.54
C GLY A 11 24.51 -23.05 -24.54
N THR A 12 24.82 -22.98 -23.26
CA THR A 12 23.84 -22.79 -22.20
C THR A 12 23.25 -21.38 -22.32
N VAL A 13 22.00 -21.29 -22.78
CA VAL A 13 21.25 -20.01 -22.83
C VAL A 13 20.79 -19.68 -21.42
N ILE A 14 21.47 -18.74 -20.78
CA ILE A 14 21.06 -18.15 -19.49
C ILE A 14 19.93 -17.16 -19.79
N PRO A 15 18.71 -17.32 -19.23
CA PRO A 15 17.64 -16.34 -19.45
C PRO A 15 18.00 -15.01 -18.79
N PRO A 16 17.64 -13.85 -19.38
CA PRO A 16 18.01 -12.54 -18.85
C PRO A 16 17.28 -12.24 -17.53
N LYS A 17 18.04 -12.12 -16.46
CA LYS A 17 17.57 -11.79 -15.08
C LYS A 17 16.98 -10.37 -14.93
N SER A 18 16.94 -9.56 -15.99
CA SER A 18 16.56 -8.15 -15.91
C SER A 18 15.05 -7.86 -15.93
N LYS A 19 14.22 -8.74 -16.47
CA LYS A 19 12.78 -8.48 -16.63
C LYS A 19 11.96 -8.60 -15.34
N VAL A 20 12.41 -9.38 -14.35
CA VAL A 20 11.68 -9.57 -13.09
C VAL A 20 11.88 -8.39 -12.14
N LYS A 21 13.09 -7.81 -12.08
CA LYS A 21 13.38 -6.63 -11.23
C LYS A 21 12.70 -5.35 -11.73
N GLN A 22 12.62 -5.16 -13.04
CA GLN A 22 11.95 -3.99 -13.63
C GLN A 22 10.45 -3.99 -13.38
N LYS A 23 9.76 -5.16 -13.47
CA LYS A 23 8.33 -5.27 -13.15
C LYS A 23 7.98 -4.97 -11.69
N GLN A 24 8.90 -5.21 -10.77
CA GLN A 24 8.69 -4.98 -9.34
C GLN A 24 8.91 -3.50 -8.95
N SER A 25 9.86 -2.79 -9.61
CA SER A 25 10.06 -1.37 -9.43
C SER A 25 8.94 -0.52 -10.04
N ASP A 26 8.42 -0.92 -11.22
CA ASP A 26 7.32 -0.20 -11.89
C ASP A 26 6.00 -0.29 -11.09
N CYS A 27 5.80 -1.35 -10.32
CA CYS A 27 4.61 -1.50 -9.45
C CYS A 27 4.61 -0.55 -8.26
N TYR A 28 5.77 -0.13 -7.77
CA TYR A 28 5.90 0.75 -6.60
C TYR A 28 5.52 2.20 -6.92
N HIS A 29 5.59 2.60 -8.18
CA HIS A 29 5.28 3.95 -8.65
C HIS A 29 3.95 4.04 -9.43
N ASP A 30 3.12 2.97 -9.42
CA ASP A 30 1.79 3.01 -10.02
C ASP A 30 0.72 3.36 -8.95
N PRO A 31 0.33 4.64 -8.86
CA PRO A 31 -0.62 5.10 -7.85
C PRO A 31 -2.01 4.50 -8.05
N GLU A 32 -2.40 4.22 -9.28
CA GLU A 32 -3.72 3.63 -9.56
C GLU A 32 -3.78 2.17 -9.08
N ARG A 33 -2.71 1.43 -9.23
CA ARG A 33 -2.60 0.07 -8.72
C ARG A 33 -2.60 0.06 -7.19
N LEU A 34 -1.84 0.95 -6.56
CA LEU A 34 -1.83 1.11 -5.12
C LEU A 34 -3.24 1.38 -4.58
N LEU A 35 -3.95 2.33 -5.18
CA LEU A 35 -5.31 2.67 -4.80
C LEU A 35 -6.29 1.49 -5.00
N LYS A 36 -6.17 0.74 -6.09
CA LYS A 36 -7.01 -0.44 -6.36
C LYS A 36 -6.82 -1.55 -5.34
N THR A 37 -5.61 -1.73 -4.82
CA THR A 37 -5.29 -2.77 -3.81
C THR A 37 -5.55 -2.32 -2.38
N TYR A 38 -5.81 -1.03 -2.14
CA TYR A 38 -5.95 -0.46 -0.80
C TYR A 38 -6.98 -1.19 0.08
N ARG A 39 -8.19 -1.47 -0.46
CA ARG A 39 -9.25 -2.17 0.31
C ARG A 39 -8.82 -3.58 0.71
N ASP A 40 -8.23 -4.31 -0.25
CA ASP A 40 -7.80 -5.70 -0.03
C ASP A 40 -6.67 -5.76 1.00
N VAL A 41 -5.70 -4.85 0.91
CA VAL A 41 -4.61 -4.75 1.88
C VAL A 41 -5.14 -4.39 3.27
N ARG A 42 -6.06 -3.42 3.36
CA ARG A 42 -6.69 -3.02 4.63
C ARG A 42 -7.49 -4.15 5.25
N PHE A 43 -8.25 -4.89 4.44
CA PHE A 43 -9.01 -6.06 4.89
C PHE A 43 -8.08 -7.17 5.37
N ASN A 44 -7.07 -7.52 4.57
CA ASN A 44 -6.12 -8.58 4.90
C ASN A 44 -5.30 -8.26 6.15
N LEU A 45 -4.89 -6.98 6.34
CA LEU A 45 -4.23 -6.56 7.57
C LEU A 45 -5.13 -6.81 8.78
N LYS A 46 -6.40 -6.39 8.70
CA LYS A 46 -7.35 -6.55 9.80
C LYS A 46 -7.60 -8.03 10.11
N LEU A 47 -7.76 -8.85 9.08
CA LEU A 47 -7.92 -10.29 9.21
C LEU A 47 -6.69 -10.95 9.83
N SER A 48 -5.48 -10.57 9.37
CA SER A 48 -4.23 -11.08 9.90
C SER A 48 -4.04 -10.73 11.38
N MET A 49 -4.34 -9.49 11.77
CA MET A 49 -4.29 -9.07 13.17
C MET A 49 -5.24 -9.89 14.05
N GLU A 50 -6.47 -10.10 13.57
CA GLU A 50 -7.47 -10.88 14.31
C GLU A 50 -7.07 -12.36 14.42
N HIS A 51 -6.56 -12.96 13.34
CA HIS A 51 -6.08 -14.35 13.33
C HIS A 51 -4.91 -14.54 14.32
N HIS A 52 -3.91 -13.68 14.29
CA HIS A 52 -2.79 -13.77 15.22
C HIS A 52 -3.21 -13.56 16.68
N ARG A 53 -4.21 -12.71 16.93
CA ARG A 53 -4.76 -12.54 18.27
C ARG A 53 -5.42 -13.85 18.76
N GLN A 54 -6.23 -14.47 17.93
CA GLN A 54 -6.93 -15.73 18.28
C GLN A 54 -5.95 -16.90 18.45
N ASP A 55 -4.99 -17.05 17.53
CA ASP A 55 -3.96 -18.08 17.62
C ASP A 55 -3.18 -17.94 18.92
N PHE A 56 -2.82 -16.70 19.28
CA PHE A 56 -2.08 -16.41 20.49
C PHE A 56 -2.89 -16.76 21.75
N GLU A 57 -4.17 -16.34 21.80
CA GLU A 57 -5.07 -16.65 22.91
C GLU A 57 -5.27 -18.17 23.07
N MET A 58 -5.36 -18.92 21.96
CA MET A 58 -5.45 -20.39 21.99
C MET A 58 -4.16 -21.06 22.45
N GLU A 59 -2.99 -20.55 22.04
CA GLU A 59 -1.71 -21.17 22.35
C GLU A 59 -1.26 -20.89 23.80
N TYR A 60 -1.48 -19.67 24.29
CA TYR A 60 -0.97 -19.23 25.59
C TYR A 60 -2.05 -19.10 26.67
N GLY A 61 -3.34 -19.21 26.33
CA GLY A 61 -4.45 -19.09 27.28
C GLY A 61 -4.65 -17.68 27.87
N MET A 62 -3.97 -16.68 27.31
CA MET A 62 -4.02 -15.27 27.74
C MET A 62 -3.98 -14.34 26.54
N SER A 63 -4.37 -13.09 26.73
CA SER A 63 -4.29 -12.08 25.68
C SER A 63 -2.83 -11.69 25.38
N ILE A 64 -2.58 -11.18 24.15
CA ILE A 64 -1.25 -10.66 23.78
C ILE A 64 -0.81 -9.55 24.74
N THR A 65 -1.72 -8.72 25.21
CA THR A 65 -1.41 -7.61 26.12
C THR A 65 -0.90 -8.14 27.48
N GLU A 66 -1.63 -9.08 28.07
CA GLU A 66 -1.23 -9.72 29.34
C GLU A 66 0.12 -10.41 29.21
N TYR A 67 0.34 -11.14 28.14
CA TYR A 67 1.63 -11.79 27.86
C TYR A 67 2.78 -10.78 27.73
N LEU A 68 2.55 -9.67 27.02
CA LEU A 68 3.56 -8.61 26.89
C LEU A 68 3.91 -7.99 28.23
N ASP A 69 2.91 -7.73 29.08
CA ASP A 69 3.13 -7.17 30.41
C ASP A 69 3.95 -8.13 31.28
N ASP A 70 3.66 -9.43 31.24
CA ASP A 70 4.43 -10.46 31.97
C ASP A 70 5.86 -10.55 31.48
N VAL A 71 6.09 -10.51 30.16
CA VAL A 71 7.43 -10.59 29.56
C VAL A 71 8.25 -9.33 29.87
N TYR A 72 7.63 -8.14 29.81
CA TYR A 72 8.29 -6.91 30.22
C TYR A 72 8.66 -6.93 31.70
N ALA A 73 7.77 -7.43 32.56
CA ALA A 73 8.03 -7.59 33.99
C ALA A 73 9.20 -8.56 34.26
N ALA A 74 9.33 -9.61 33.42
CA ALA A 74 10.42 -10.57 33.50
C ALA A 74 11.75 -10.09 32.86
N GLY A 75 11.76 -8.92 32.21
CA GLY A 75 12.95 -8.37 31.54
C GLY A 75 13.38 -9.14 30.28
N ILE A 76 12.48 -9.92 29.67
CA ILE A 76 12.76 -10.72 28.49
C ILE A 76 12.52 -9.89 27.23
N GLY A 77 13.48 -9.85 26.30
CA GLY A 77 13.36 -9.17 25.01
C GLY A 77 12.75 -10.07 23.94
N PHE A 78 11.97 -9.48 23.02
CA PHE A 78 11.40 -10.17 21.86
C PHE A 78 12.30 -10.18 20.62
N ALA A 79 13.48 -9.58 20.70
CA ALA A 79 14.36 -9.41 19.56
C ALA A 79 14.69 -10.77 18.89
N GLY A 80 14.46 -10.82 17.56
CA GLY A 80 14.75 -12.02 16.75
C GLY A 80 13.68 -13.11 16.76
N THR A 81 12.53 -12.90 17.43
CA THR A 81 11.44 -13.88 17.44
C THR A 81 10.56 -13.81 16.18
N LYS A 82 9.87 -14.91 15.84
CA LYS A 82 8.86 -14.92 14.76
C LYS A 82 7.75 -13.92 15.02
N LEU A 83 7.35 -13.74 16.28
CA LEU A 83 6.33 -12.79 16.71
C LEU A 83 6.74 -11.35 16.37
N GLU A 84 7.98 -10.97 16.67
CA GLU A 84 8.52 -9.67 16.31
C GLU A 84 8.50 -9.45 14.79
N HIS A 85 8.91 -10.44 14.01
CA HIS A 85 8.93 -10.34 12.54
C HIS A 85 7.53 -10.11 11.95
N HIS A 86 6.52 -10.84 12.43
CA HIS A 86 5.12 -10.65 12.04
C HIS A 86 4.58 -9.28 12.48
N ALA A 87 4.84 -8.88 13.72
CA ALA A 87 4.43 -7.59 14.24
C ALA A 87 5.02 -6.41 13.43
N ASN A 88 6.30 -6.49 13.07
CA ASN A 88 6.96 -5.49 12.23
C ASN A 88 6.39 -5.44 10.80
N GLY A 89 6.03 -6.57 10.23
CA GLY A 89 5.35 -6.64 8.92
C GLY A 89 3.98 -5.96 8.94
N MET A 90 3.16 -6.26 9.94
CA MET A 90 1.85 -5.65 10.13
C MET A 90 1.96 -4.15 10.41
N LYS A 91 2.93 -3.73 11.23
CA LYS A 91 3.21 -2.32 11.54
C LYS A 91 3.53 -1.53 10.28
N ARG A 92 4.45 -2.01 9.43
CA ARG A 92 4.80 -1.35 8.15
C ARG A 92 3.59 -1.22 7.23
N THR A 93 2.74 -2.24 7.15
CA THR A 93 1.51 -2.19 6.35
C THR A 93 0.53 -1.17 6.91
N ALA A 94 0.34 -1.12 8.23
CA ALA A 94 -0.51 -0.13 8.90
C ALA A 94 -0.02 1.30 8.69
N GLU A 95 1.30 1.53 8.78
CA GLU A 95 1.94 2.83 8.54
C GLU A 95 1.73 3.29 7.08
N MET A 96 1.87 2.38 6.11
CA MET A 96 1.59 2.68 4.70
C MET A 96 0.12 3.05 4.48
N LEU A 97 -0.83 2.31 5.05
CA LEU A 97 -2.25 2.65 4.96
C LEU A 97 -2.54 4.02 5.58
N LYS A 98 -1.95 4.32 6.74
CA LYS A 98 -2.07 5.63 7.39
C LYS A 98 -1.50 6.75 6.52
N LEU A 99 -0.37 6.53 5.85
CA LEU A 99 0.22 7.49 4.92
C LEU A 99 -0.70 7.79 3.74
N ILE A 100 -1.33 6.75 3.17
CA ILE A 100 -2.31 6.87 2.09
C ILE A 100 -3.52 7.71 2.55
N ASP A 101 -4.08 7.40 3.71
CA ASP A 101 -5.20 8.16 4.29
C ASP A 101 -4.81 9.62 4.54
N THR A 102 -3.63 9.85 5.12
CA THR A 102 -3.10 11.21 5.37
C THR A 102 -2.92 12.00 4.07
N ALA A 103 -2.35 11.38 3.03
CA ALA A 103 -2.19 12.04 1.73
C ALA A 103 -3.54 12.47 1.13
N ALA A 104 -4.59 11.64 1.26
CA ALA A 104 -5.93 11.99 0.79
C ALA A 104 -6.53 13.17 1.58
N HIS A 105 -6.33 13.22 2.90
CA HIS A 105 -6.78 14.34 3.73
C HIS A 105 -6.02 15.64 3.41
N LEU A 106 -4.71 15.57 3.22
CA LEU A 106 -3.91 16.73 2.83
C LEU A 106 -4.35 17.33 1.49
N ILE A 107 -4.74 16.49 0.53
CA ILE A 107 -5.31 16.95 -0.75
C ILE A 107 -6.62 17.69 -0.48
N ARG A 108 -7.49 17.15 0.36
CA ARG A 108 -8.76 17.78 0.70
C ARG A 108 -8.58 19.18 1.27
N GLU A 109 -7.60 19.34 2.16
CA GLU A 109 -7.39 20.58 2.91
C GLU A 109 -6.61 21.64 2.12
N ASN A 110 -5.67 21.22 1.26
CA ASN A 110 -4.70 22.14 0.64
C ASN A 110 -4.88 22.34 -0.86
N ASN A 111 -5.81 21.63 -1.52
CA ASN A 111 -6.05 21.78 -2.95
C ASN A 111 -7.36 22.52 -3.21
N SER A 112 -7.39 23.42 -4.19
CA SER A 112 -8.60 24.18 -4.56
C SER A 112 -9.78 23.30 -5.02
N GLU A 113 -9.49 22.10 -5.56
CA GLU A 113 -10.48 21.08 -5.93
C GLU A 113 -10.45 19.89 -4.94
N GLY A 114 -9.87 20.10 -3.77
CA GLY A 114 -9.53 19.05 -2.80
C GLY A 114 -10.74 18.28 -2.29
N GLU A 115 -11.85 18.96 -2.01
CA GLU A 115 -13.10 18.33 -1.61
C GLU A 115 -13.60 17.32 -2.65
N MET A 116 -13.58 17.72 -3.92
CA MET A 116 -13.98 16.85 -5.03
C MET A 116 -13.02 15.67 -5.20
N PHE A 117 -11.70 15.92 -5.16
CA PHE A 117 -10.69 14.87 -5.29
C PHE A 117 -10.78 13.87 -4.15
N TYR A 118 -10.97 14.35 -2.93
CA TYR A 118 -11.12 13.49 -1.76
C TYR A 118 -12.32 12.54 -1.91
N TRP A 119 -13.51 13.05 -2.25
CA TRP A 119 -14.69 12.21 -2.37
C TRP A 119 -14.61 11.23 -3.54
N ILE A 120 -13.96 11.61 -4.64
CA ILE A 120 -13.67 10.71 -5.75
C ILE A 120 -12.75 9.57 -5.29
N LEU A 121 -11.65 9.86 -4.61
CA LEU A 121 -10.73 8.85 -4.09
C LEU A 121 -11.40 7.99 -3.05
N TYR A 122 -12.17 8.59 -2.16
CA TYR A 122 -12.87 7.89 -1.09
C TYR A 122 -13.84 6.84 -1.64
N TYR A 123 -14.79 7.24 -2.45
CA TYR A 123 -15.81 6.31 -2.96
C TYR A 123 -15.26 5.34 -4.01
N ALA A 124 -14.29 5.73 -4.80
CA ALA A 124 -13.67 4.85 -5.77
C ALA A 124 -12.75 3.79 -5.12
N TYR A 125 -12.01 4.16 -4.03
CA TYR A 125 -10.94 3.32 -3.50
C TYR A 125 -10.93 3.06 -2.00
N PHE A 126 -11.33 4.02 -1.14
CA PHE A 126 -11.14 3.96 0.31
C PHE A 126 -12.36 3.49 1.08
N SER A 127 -13.57 3.74 0.57
CA SER A 127 -14.81 3.33 1.25
C SER A 127 -14.79 1.83 1.56
N PRO A 128 -15.26 1.40 2.73
CA PRO A 128 -15.26 -0.02 3.12
C PRO A 128 -16.03 -0.90 2.11
N GLN A 129 -17.12 -0.36 1.55
CA GLN A 129 -17.93 -1.04 0.57
C GLN A 129 -17.51 -0.66 -0.85
N LYS A 130 -17.16 -1.66 -1.66
CA LYS A 130 -16.88 -1.47 -3.08
C LYS A 130 -18.20 -1.22 -3.82
N LEU A 131 -18.31 -0.06 -4.46
CA LEU A 131 -19.45 0.29 -5.31
C LEU A 131 -19.36 -0.45 -6.65
N LYS A 132 -20.51 -0.76 -7.23
CA LYS A 132 -20.58 -1.68 -8.40
C LYS A 132 -20.12 -1.02 -9.70
N ASN A 133 -20.46 0.24 -9.89
CA ASN A 133 -20.21 0.95 -11.14
C ASN A 133 -19.95 2.44 -10.91
N ALA A 134 -19.60 3.15 -11.97
CA ALA A 134 -19.32 4.59 -11.93
C ALA A 134 -20.54 5.44 -11.59
N ASP A 135 -21.74 5.00 -11.97
CA ASP A 135 -22.96 5.78 -11.71
C ASP A 135 -23.26 5.78 -10.20
N GLU A 136 -23.16 4.63 -9.54
CA GLU A 136 -23.30 4.53 -8.08
C GLU A 136 -22.23 5.36 -7.33
N ILE A 137 -21.00 5.41 -7.87
CA ILE A 137 -19.94 6.27 -7.32
C ILE A 137 -20.33 7.75 -7.46
N VAL A 138 -20.78 8.16 -8.63
CA VAL A 138 -21.20 9.55 -8.89
C VAL A 138 -22.37 9.95 -8.00
N ASP A 139 -23.40 9.09 -7.86
CA ASP A 139 -24.55 9.35 -7.00
C ASP A 139 -24.11 9.59 -5.54
N ARG A 140 -23.14 8.80 -5.04
CA ARG A 140 -22.59 8.99 -3.70
C ARG A 140 -21.79 10.29 -3.58
N ILE A 141 -21.00 10.64 -4.60
CA ILE A 141 -20.21 11.88 -4.59
C ILE A 141 -21.13 13.10 -4.65
N GLN A 142 -22.24 13.04 -5.39
CA GLN A 142 -23.19 14.14 -5.50
C GLN A 142 -23.81 14.58 -4.17
N MET A 143 -23.83 13.71 -3.16
CA MET A 143 -24.22 14.08 -1.79
C MET A 143 -23.30 15.14 -1.17
N HIS A 144 -22.07 15.24 -1.66
CA HIS A 144 -21.03 16.17 -1.17
C HIS A 144 -20.69 17.23 -2.22
N VAL A 145 -20.75 16.87 -3.50
CA VAL A 145 -20.39 17.70 -4.66
C VAL A 145 -21.52 17.61 -5.71
N PRO A 146 -22.64 18.34 -5.53
CA PRO A 146 -23.86 18.18 -6.31
C PRO A 146 -23.71 18.40 -7.82
N TYR A 147 -22.70 19.16 -8.25
CA TYR A 147 -22.48 19.51 -9.66
C TYR A 147 -21.60 18.49 -10.42
N LEU A 148 -21.16 17.41 -9.79
CA LEU A 148 -20.38 16.37 -10.46
C LEU A 148 -21.27 15.55 -11.39
N THR A 149 -20.89 15.50 -12.68
CA THR A 149 -21.54 14.64 -13.67
C THR A 149 -20.67 13.42 -13.98
N ARG A 150 -21.26 12.40 -14.61
CA ARG A 150 -20.54 11.18 -15.02
C ARG A 150 -19.36 11.49 -15.95
N ASP A 151 -19.56 12.40 -16.93
CA ASP A 151 -18.51 12.76 -17.88
C ASP A 151 -17.35 13.48 -17.21
N THR A 152 -17.68 14.37 -16.27
CA THR A 152 -16.66 15.08 -15.48
C THR A 152 -15.97 14.18 -14.48
N TYR A 153 -16.65 13.17 -13.95
CA TYR A 153 -16.09 12.20 -13.01
C TYR A 153 -14.81 11.53 -13.53
N TYR A 154 -14.80 11.02 -14.76
CA TYR A 154 -13.61 10.34 -15.30
C TYR A 154 -12.42 11.28 -15.45
N ARG A 155 -12.67 12.51 -15.88
CA ARG A 155 -11.64 13.55 -15.98
C ARG A 155 -11.06 13.91 -14.61
N TYR A 156 -11.92 14.14 -13.64
CA TYR A 156 -11.50 14.48 -12.28
C TYR A 156 -10.88 13.29 -11.56
N ARG A 157 -11.35 12.08 -11.79
CA ARG A 157 -10.72 10.86 -11.24
C ARG A 157 -9.26 10.75 -11.67
N LYS A 158 -8.94 10.98 -12.95
CA LYS A 158 -7.56 10.97 -13.43
C LYS A 158 -6.70 12.05 -12.76
N ARG A 159 -7.26 13.26 -12.63
CA ARG A 159 -6.58 14.38 -11.95
C ARG A 159 -6.36 14.06 -10.46
N ALA A 160 -7.37 13.56 -9.78
CA ALA A 160 -7.27 13.17 -8.37
C ALA A 160 -6.18 12.12 -8.12
N ILE A 161 -6.08 11.10 -9.00
CA ILE A 161 -5.02 10.08 -8.92
C ILE A 161 -3.64 10.70 -9.12
N ASN A 162 -3.48 11.60 -10.10
CA ASN A 162 -2.20 12.27 -10.35
C ASN A 162 -1.81 13.19 -9.19
N THR A 163 -2.76 13.95 -8.64
CA THR A 163 -2.52 14.80 -7.46
C THR A 163 -2.16 13.95 -6.24
N PHE A 164 -2.85 12.82 -6.04
CA PHE A 164 -2.54 11.88 -4.99
C PHE A 164 -1.12 11.31 -5.14
N ALA A 165 -0.73 10.92 -6.35
CA ALA A 165 0.62 10.46 -6.65
C ALA A 165 1.67 11.53 -6.32
N SER A 166 1.43 12.80 -6.71
CA SER A 166 2.34 13.90 -6.42
C SER A 166 2.50 14.15 -4.92
N VAL A 167 1.42 14.05 -4.15
CA VAL A 167 1.48 14.19 -2.68
C VAL A 167 2.17 13.00 -2.04
N LEU A 168 1.82 11.77 -2.45
CA LEU A 168 2.37 10.56 -1.85
C LEU A 168 3.86 10.35 -2.15
N TRP A 169 4.29 10.67 -3.39
CA TRP A 169 5.65 10.46 -3.87
C TRP A 169 6.49 11.73 -3.92
N GLY A 170 5.88 12.91 -3.76
CA GLY A 170 6.57 14.20 -3.74
C GLY A 170 7.63 14.28 -2.65
N PHE A 171 7.41 13.60 -1.53
CA PHE A 171 8.38 13.46 -0.43
C PHE A 171 9.55 12.52 -0.74
N THR A 172 9.51 11.77 -1.85
CA THR A 172 10.58 10.83 -2.23
C THR A 172 11.46 11.32 -3.37
N THR A 173 11.20 12.51 -3.91
CA THR A 173 12.08 13.12 -4.91
C THR A 173 13.34 13.67 -4.26
N LYS A 174 14.47 13.44 -4.91
CA LYS A 174 15.87 13.60 -4.44
C LYS A 174 16.26 14.93 -3.76
N GLY A 175 15.36 15.92 -3.67
CA GLY A 175 15.63 17.20 -2.99
C GLY A 175 15.15 17.29 -1.55
N GLU A 176 14.33 16.33 -1.06
CA GLU A 176 13.66 16.44 0.24
C GLU A 176 14.23 15.50 1.31
N ILE A 177 15.10 14.55 0.92
CA ILE A 177 15.86 13.74 1.89
C ILE A 177 16.76 14.66 2.74
N ASP A 178 17.33 15.71 2.13
CA ASP A 178 18.13 16.71 2.83
C ASP A 178 17.33 17.54 3.85
N ILE A 179 16.00 17.68 3.66
CA ILE A 179 15.14 18.42 4.60
C ILE A 179 14.81 17.56 5.81
N LEU A 180 14.57 16.25 5.63
CA LEU A 180 14.33 15.32 6.73
C LEU A 180 15.57 15.12 7.58
N ASP A 181 16.76 15.06 6.98
CA ASP A 181 18.04 14.98 7.70
C ASP A 181 18.36 16.26 8.48
N ALA A 182 17.74 17.40 8.13
CA ALA A 182 17.90 18.67 8.87
C ALA A 182 16.97 18.77 10.09
N PHE A 183 15.98 17.86 10.26
CA PHE A 183 15.05 17.82 11.38
C PHE A 183 15.33 16.69 12.40
N ILE A 184 16.36 15.85 12.14
CA ILE A 184 16.86 14.82 13.05
C ILE A 184 18.16 15.28 13.69
#